data_1ef966a4aa8e6b8c5774ae6b2c64b15f
#
_entry.id   1ef966a4aa8e6b8c5774ae6b2c64b15f
#
_cell.length_a   1.000
_cell.length_b   1.000
_cell.length_c   1.000
_cell.angle_alpha   90.00
_cell.angle_beta   90.00
_cell.angle_gamma   90.00
#
_symmetry.space_group_name_H-M   'P 1'
#
loop_
_entity.id
_entity.type
_entity.pdbx_description
1 polymer ?
#
loop_
_entity_poly.entity_id
_entity_poly.type
_entity_poly.pdbx_seq_one_letter_code
_entity_poly.pdbx_strand_id
1 'polypeptide(L)'
;IYNEIEEKIQKLNNPKYIFMKSRKWHSGVIGVVCSRISIKYNIPVILVSIKNGYGKASCRSIEGLNIFDILKETSDKFDRFGGHDLAAGFLVSEKYLAEIEKYLKKRLLNTNKSSMEKVLNIDAKLGIEEINKNKLLDINRLSPFGLDNQEPNFIDTGIKFVNFTKFGVNNRHFKGYIRKNSRFISVIGYNLGHKLKLKNINKKYEIVYTPVFKSVRTDLFIELKVKDFN
;
A
#
# COMPACT_ATOMS: atom_id res chain seq x y z
N ILE A 1 1.64 -2.24 19.41
CA ILE A 1 0.35 -2.05 18.68
C ILE A 1 0.37 -2.86 17.39
N TYR A 2 1.32 -2.61 16.46
CA TYR A 2 1.36 -3.28 15.17
C TYR A 2 1.41 -4.81 15.32
N ASN A 3 2.36 -5.35 16.06
CA ASN A 3 2.51 -6.80 16.28
C ASN A 3 1.28 -7.43 16.94
N GLU A 4 0.70 -6.76 17.94
CA GLU A 4 -0.54 -7.21 18.60
C GLU A 4 -1.71 -7.36 17.59
N ILE A 5 -1.85 -6.39 16.69
CA ILE A 5 -2.89 -6.41 15.66
C ILE A 5 -2.60 -7.51 14.64
N GLU A 6 -1.35 -7.66 14.20
CA GLU A 6 -0.91 -8.71 13.28
C GLU A 6 -1.24 -10.12 13.82
N GLU A 7 -0.91 -10.39 15.08
CA GLU A 7 -1.22 -11.66 15.74
C GLU A 7 -2.73 -11.96 15.76
N LYS A 8 -3.54 -10.92 16.00
CA LYS A 8 -5.00 -11.05 15.97
C LYS A 8 -5.52 -11.29 14.55
N ILE A 9 -4.96 -10.61 13.55
CA ILE A 9 -5.35 -10.79 12.13
C ILE A 9 -5.03 -12.20 11.65
N GLN A 10 -3.87 -12.75 12.04
CA GLN A 10 -3.48 -14.12 11.66
C GLN A 10 -4.44 -15.19 12.19
N LYS A 11 -5.13 -14.90 13.30
CA LYS A 11 -6.18 -15.79 13.85
C LYS A 11 -7.54 -15.62 13.15
N LEU A 12 -7.72 -14.54 12.39
CA LEU A 12 -8.92 -14.29 11.60
C LEU A 12 -8.75 -14.91 10.21
N ASN A 13 -9.68 -15.76 9.81
CA ASN A 13 -9.64 -16.37 8.48
C ASN A 13 -10.09 -15.37 7.42
N ASN A 14 -9.13 -14.68 6.78
CA ASN A 14 -9.34 -13.75 5.68
C ASN A 14 -10.37 -12.63 5.98
N PRO A 15 -10.10 -11.74 6.96
CA PRO A 15 -11.05 -10.71 7.36
C PRO A 15 -11.26 -9.69 6.22
N LYS A 16 -12.50 -9.29 5.98
CA LYS A 16 -12.86 -8.27 5.00
C LYS A 16 -12.58 -6.84 5.49
N TYR A 17 -12.46 -6.64 6.78
CA TYR A 17 -12.14 -5.38 7.43
C TYR A 17 -11.54 -5.65 8.81
N ILE A 18 -10.92 -4.65 9.39
CA ILE A 18 -10.45 -4.67 10.79
C ILE A 18 -11.11 -3.54 11.55
N PHE A 19 -11.75 -3.88 12.67
CA PHE A 19 -12.14 -2.93 13.70
C PHE A 19 -11.55 -3.41 15.03
N MET A 20 -10.65 -2.62 15.62
CA MET A 20 -10.05 -2.97 16.91
C MET A 20 -9.94 -1.74 17.81
N LYS A 21 -10.09 -1.96 19.11
CA LYS A 21 -10.04 -0.90 20.12
C LYS A 21 -9.21 -1.33 21.32
N SER A 22 -8.52 -0.37 21.94
CA SER A 22 -7.72 -0.65 23.13
C SER A 22 -7.49 0.62 23.96
N ARG A 23 -7.50 0.45 25.29
CA ARG A 23 -7.09 1.48 26.26
C ARG A 23 -5.56 1.63 26.35
N LYS A 24 -4.81 0.63 25.86
CA LYS A 24 -3.35 0.61 25.90
C LYS A 24 -2.70 1.34 24.73
N TRP A 25 -3.47 1.71 23.71
CA TRP A 25 -2.92 2.31 22.50
C TRP A 25 -2.82 3.83 22.61
N HIS A 26 -1.69 4.37 22.12
CA HIS A 26 -1.51 5.81 22.04
C HIS A 26 -2.17 6.38 20.78
N SER A 27 -3.05 7.36 20.94
CA SER A 27 -3.83 7.92 19.85
C SER A 27 -3.01 8.59 18.72
N GLY A 28 -1.80 9.06 19.04
CA GLY A 28 -0.89 9.64 18.03
C GLY A 28 -0.22 8.62 17.12
N VAL A 29 -0.29 7.32 17.46
CA VAL A 29 0.42 6.25 16.72
C VAL A 29 -0.54 5.39 15.89
N ILE A 30 -1.81 5.28 16.31
CA ILE A 30 -2.79 4.39 15.66
C ILE A 30 -2.96 4.69 14.17
N GLY A 31 -2.83 5.96 13.74
CA GLY A 31 -2.96 6.34 12.33
C GLY A 31 -1.91 5.72 11.42
N VAL A 32 -0.65 5.69 11.87
CA VAL A 32 0.46 5.04 11.13
C VAL A 32 0.27 3.53 11.08
N VAL A 33 -0.15 2.93 12.19
CA VAL A 33 -0.43 1.49 12.26
C VAL A 33 -1.61 1.13 11.36
N CYS A 34 -2.68 1.91 11.42
CA CYS A 34 -3.87 1.75 10.57
C CYS A 34 -3.49 1.73 9.08
N SER A 35 -2.68 2.71 8.63
CA SER A 35 -2.19 2.77 7.25
C SER A 35 -1.37 1.53 6.87
N ARG A 36 -0.43 1.10 7.72
CA ARG A 36 0.42 -0.06 7.45
C ARG A 36 -0.37 -1.36 7.31
N ILE A 37 -1.38 -1.56 8.17
CA ILE A 37 -2.25 -2.75 8.12
C ILE A 37 -3.13 -2.70 6.87
N SER A 38 -3.77 -1.56 6.58
CA SER A 38 -4.62 -1.41 5.41
C SER A 38 -3.86 -1.69 4.10
N ILE A 39 -2.65 -1.13 3.94
CA ILE A 39 -1.81 -1.38 2.77
C ILE A 39 -1.38 -2.85 2.67
N LYS A 40 -1.02 -3.47 3.81
CA LYS A 40 -0.52 -4.85 3.82
C LYS A 40 -1.60 -5.86 3.43
N TYR A 41 -2.80 -5.72 3.98
CA TYR A 41 -3.89 -6.68 3.79
C TYR A 41 -4.89 -6.27 2.71
N ASN A 42 -4.76 -5.05 2.18
CA ASN A 42 -5.70 -4.44 1.23
C ASN A 42 -7.15 -4.53 1.72
N ILE A 43 -7.38 -4.10 2.95
CA ILE A 43 -8.70 -4.06 3.59
C ILE A 43 -8.89 -2.76 4.37
N PRO A 44 -10.14 -2.30 4.56
CA PRO A 44 -10.41 -1.18 5.44
C PRO A 44 -10.07 -1.51 6.90
N VAL A 45 -9.46 -0.55 7.58
CA VAL A 45 -8.98 -0.70 8.96
C VAL A 45 -9.43 0.47 9.80
N ILE A 46 -10.05 0.20 10.94
CA ILE A 46 -10.47 1.17 11.94
C ILE A 46 -9.81 0.80 13.27
N LEU A 47 -8.95 1.65 13.80
CA LEU A 47 -8.30 1.48 15.09
C LEU A 47 -8.74 2.58 16.05
N VAL A 48 -9.15 2.20 17.25
CA VAL A 48 -9.67 3.13 18.26
C VAL A 48 -8.80 3.07 19.53
N SER A 49 -8.24 4.20 19.89
CA SER A 49 -7.60 4.43 21.18
C SER A 49 -8.63 4.95 22.17
N ILE A 50 -8.82 4.26 23.29
CA ILE A 50 -9.78 4.65 24.33
C ILE A 50 -9.03 5.30 25.49
N LYS A 51 -9.44 6.54 25.84
CA LYS A 51 -8.87 7.26 26.99
C LYS A 51 -9.94 8.20 27.60
N ASN A 52 -10.03 8.23 28.92
CA ASN A 52 -10.92 9.14 29.67
C ASN A 52 -12.38 9.08 29.20
N GLY A 53 -12.90 7.89 28.90
CA GLY A 53 -14.30 7.72 28.45
C GLY A 53 -14.56 8.09 26.99
N TYR A 54 -13.52 8.39 26.22
CA TYR A 54 -13.60 8.71 24.79
C TYR A 54 -12.80 7.75 23.95
N GLY A 55 -13.32 7.43 22.79
CA GLY A 55 -12.63 6.72 21.70
C GLY A 55 -12.16 7.68 20.62
N LYS A 56 -10.86 7.78 20.40
CA LYS A 56 -10.27 8.47 19.25
C LYS A 56 -9.91 7.44 18.19
N ALA A 57 -10.56 7.52 17.04
CA ALA A 57 -10.37 6.58 15.94
C ALA A 57 -9.49 7.15 14.85
N SER A 58 -8.77 6.24 14.19
CA SER A 58 -8.14 6.45 12.90
C SER A 58 -8.63 5.37 11.95
N CYS A 59 -9.10 5.78 10.78
CA CYS A 59 -9.66 4.93 9.75
C CYS A 59 -8.82 5.03 8.49
N ARG A 60 -8.60 3.89 7.83
CA ARG A 60 -8.00 3.81 6.52
C ARG A 60 -8.83 2.89 5.64
N SER A 61 -9.03 3.31 4.41
CA SER A 61 -9.75 2.54 3.43
C SER A 61 -8.85 2.04 2.31
N ILE A 62 -9.45 1.41 1.36
CA ILE A 62 -8.85 0.91 0.13
C ILE A 62 -9.54 1.57 -1.06
N GLU A 63 -8.91 1.51 -2.22
CA GLU A 63 -9.47 2.01 -3.46
C GLU A 63 -10.87 1.41 -3.72
N GLY A 64 -11.80 2.22 -4.18
CA GLY A 64 -13.20 1.82 -4.41
C GLY A 64 -14.10 1.79 -3.16
N LEU A 65 -13.59 2.13 -1.96
CA LEU A 65 -14.38 2.20 -0.74
C LEU A 65 -14.21 3.55 -0.03
N ASN A 66 -15.23 4.41 -0.12
CA ASN A 66 -15.24 5.70 0.57
C ASN A 66 -15.59 5.51 2.06
N ILE A 67 -14.56 5.54 2.93
CA ILE A 67 -14.75 5.37 4.38
C ILE A 67 -15.39 6.61 5.01
N PHE A 68 -15.19 7.78 4.43
CA PHE A 68 -15.77 9.03 4.94
C PHE A 68 -17.29 9.00 4.83
N ASP A 69 -17.84 8.59 3.67
CA ASP A 69 -19.29 8.48 3.48
C ASP A 69 -19.91 7.43 4.41
N ILE A 70 -19.24 6.30 4.60
CA ILE A 70 -19.71 5.26 5.54
C ILE A 70 -19.79 5.82 6.96
N LEU A 71 -18.78 6.58 7.40
CA LEU A 71 -18.77 7.16 8.74
C LEU A 71 -19.77 8.29 8.88
N LYS A 72 -20.03 9.06 7.82
CA LYS A 72 -20.98 10.17 7.79
C LYS A 72 -22.39 9.75 8.19
N GLU A 73 -22.80 8.53 7.86
CA GLU A 73 -24.11 7.97 8.23
C GLU A 73 -24.33 7.82 9.76
N THR A 74 -23.25 7.88 10.56
CA THR A 74 -23.30 7.83 12.04
C THR A 74 -22.69 9.06 12.69
N SER A 75 -22.53 10.14 11.92
CA SER A 75 -21.83 11.36 12.36
C SER A 75 -22.53 12.11 13.50
N ASP A 76 -23.84 11.90 13.68
CA ASP A 76 -24.60 12.38 14.80
C ASP A 76 -24.11 11.93 16.18
N LYS A 77 -23.34 10.85 16.23
CA LYS A 77 -22.73 10.27 17.44
C LYS A 77 -21.31 10.75 17.71
N PHE A 78 -20.72 11.45 16.77
CA PHE A 78 -19.33 11.89 16.88
C PHE A 78 -19.23 13.30 17.47
N ASP A 79 -18.37 13.47 18.47
CA ASP A 79 -18.00 14.80 19.00
C ASP A 79 -17.13 15.56 17.97
N ARG A 80 -16.31 14.82 17.20
CA ARG A 80 -15.50 15.32 16.07
C ARG A 80 -15.40 14.25 15.02
N PHE A 81 -15.45 14.67 13.78
CA PHE A 81 -15.35 13.79 12.63
C PHE A 81 -14.74 14.55 11.46
N GLY A 82 -13.91 13.88 10.66
CA GLY A 82 -13.30 14.45 9.46
C GLY A 82 -12.45 13.47 8.69
N GLY A 83 -12.15 13.83 7.44
CA GLY A 83 -11.32 12.99 6.58
C GLY A 83 -11.72 13.12 5.11
N HIS A 84 -11.27 12.14 4.35
CA HIS A 84 -11.49 11.96 2.91
C HIS A 84 -11.76 10.48 2.62
N ASP A 85 -12.01 10.13 1.39
CA ASP A 85 -12.42 8.80 0.92
C ASP A 85 -11.57 7.66 1.49
N LEU A 86 -10.24 7.81 1.48
CA LEU A 86 -9.31 6.75 1.89
C LEU A 86 -8.82 6.88 3.33
N ALA A 87 -9.08 7.99 4.00
CA ALA A 87 -8.58 8.25 5.34
C ALA A 87 -9.52 9.17 6.12
N ALA A 88 -9.99 8.70 7.26
CA ALA A 88 -10.85 9.48 8.14
C ALA A 88 -10.48 9.26 9.61
N GLY A 89 -11.07 10.06 10.47
CA GLY A 89 -10.98 9.91 11.91
C GLY A 89 -12.18 10.49 12.62
N PHE A 90 -12.45 9.98 13.82
CA PHE A 90 -13.50 10.50 14.67
C PHE A 90 -13.11 10.46 16.14
N LEU A 91 -13.77 11.32 16.92
CA LEU A 91 -13.78 11.30 18.37
C LEU A 91 -15.21 11.01 18.81
N VAL A 92 -15.39 10.10 19.74
CA VAL A 92 -16.70 9.67 20.20
C VAL A 92 -16.68 9.27 21.66
N SER A 93 -17.78 9.51 22.39
CA SER A 93 -17.97 8.96 23.73
C SER A 93 -17.95 7.43 23.68
N GLU A 94 -17.24 6.81 24.63
CA GLU A 94 -17.05 5.34 24.69
C GLU A 94 -18.40 4.58 24.69
N LYS A 95 -19.46 5.15 25.22
CA LYS A 95 -20.80 4.55 25.26
C LYS A 95 -21.37 4.21 23.88
N TYR A 96 -20.97 4.96 22.83
CA TYR A 96 -21.45 4.75 21.47
C TYR A 96 -20.57 3.79 20.65
N LEU A 97 -19.38 3.40 21.14
CA LEU A 97 -18.44 2.58 20.38
C LEU A 97 -19.02 1.22 19.96
N ALA A 98 -19.83 0.59 20.80
CA ALA A 98 -20.44 -0.71 20.47
C ALA A 98 -21.46 -0.58 19.34
N GLU A 99 -22.24 0.49 19.32
CA GLU A 99 -23.22 0.75 18.27
C GLU A 99 -22.54 1.06 16.94
N ILE A 100 -21.50 1.92 16.95
CA ILE A 100 -20.70 2.26 15.77
C ILE A 100 -20.01 1.01 15.22
N GLU A 101 -19.44 0.16 16.07
CA GLU A 101 -18.81 -1.09 15.66
C GLU A 101 -19.82 -2.02 14.94
N LYS A 102 -21.01 -2.16 15.50
CA LYS A 102 -22.10 -2.96 14.91
C LYS A 102 -22.53 -2.41 13.54
N TYR A 103 -22.69 -1.10 13.44
CA TYR A 103 -23.02 -0.44 12.19
C TYR A 103 -21.93 -0.64 11.13
N LEU A 104 -20.66 -0.34 11.44
CA LEU A 104 -19.54 -0.50 10.53
C LEU A 104 -19.37 -1.95 10.09
N LYS A 105 -19.55 -2.91 11.00
CA LYS A 105 -19.55 -4.33 10.67
C LYS A 105 -20.57 -4.65 9.58
N LYS A 106 -21.82 -4.17 9.73
CA LYS A 106 -22.89 -4.42 8.74
C LYS A 106 -22.53 -3.80 7.38
N ARG A 107 -22.03 -2.56 7.36
CA ARG A 107 -21.68 -1.84 6.12
C ARG A 107 -20.49 -2.47 5.41
N LEU A 108 -19.40 -2.73 6.13
CA LEU A 108 -18.15 -3.23 5.57
C LEU A 108 -18.23 -4.72 5.14
N LEU A 109 -19.06 -5.53 5.77
CA LEU A 109 -19.27 -6.92 5.33
C LEU A 109 -20.06 -6.99 4.01
N ASN A 110 -20.93 -6.03 3.75
CA ASN A 110 -21.76 -5.99 2.55
C ASN A 110 -21.07 -5.33 1.35
N THR A 111 -19.81 -4.89 1.50
CA THR A 111 -19.04 -4.33 0.40
C THR A 111 -18.66 -5.44 -0.59
N ASN A 112 -18.84 -5.20 -1.90
CA ASN A 112 -18.53 -6.16 -2.94
C ASN A 112 -17.03 -6.48 -2.99
N LYS A 113 -16.70 -7.76 -3.11
CA LYS A 113 -15.28 -8.22 -3.21
C LYS A 113 -14.54 -7.65 -4.42
N SER A 114 -15.23 -7.38 -5.52
CA SER A 114 -14.65 -6.85 -6.75
C SER A 114 -14.01 -5.46 -6.57
N SER A 115 -14.49 -4.66 -5.62
CA SER A 115 -13.87 -3.37 -5.27
C SER A 115 -12.63 -3.49 -4.37
N MET A 116 -12.30 -4.71 -3.91
CA MET A 116 -11.18 -4.97 -3.00
C MET A 116 -9.96 -5.58 -3.70
N GLU A 117 -10.06 -5.88 -4.99
CA GLU A 117 -8.90 -6.34 -5.76
C GLU A 117 -7.92 -5.20 -5.97
N LYS A 118 -6.65 -5.47 -5.68
CA LYS A 118 -5.59 -4.49 -5.90
C LYS A 118 -5.31 -4.41 -7.39
N VAL A 119 -5.84 -3.38 -8.03
CA VAL A 119 -5.57 -3.07 -9.44
C VAL A 119 -4.28 -2.28 -9.55
N LEU A 120 -3.40 -2.69 -10.45
CA LEU A 120 -2.21 -1.94 -10.82
C LEU A 120 -2.43 -1.35 -12.22
N ASN A 121 -2.69 -0.05 -12.27
CA ASN A 121 -2.86 0.66 -13.53
C ASN A 121 -1.53 0.74 -14.27
N ILE A 122 -1.54 0.46 -15.56
CA ILE A 122 -0.40 0.52 -16.46
C ILE A 122 -0.67 1.63 -17.46
N ASP A 123 0.18 2.65 -17.47
CA ASP A 123 0.00 3.82 -18.32
C ASP A 123 0.48 3.60 -19.74
N ALA A 124 1.59 2.85 -19.91
CA ALA A 124 2.11 2.55 -21.24
C ALA A 124 3.04 1.33 -21.25
N LYS A 125 3.28 0.79 -22.45
CA LYS A 125 4.40 -0.11 -22.71
C LYS A 125 5.67 0.70 -22.94
N LEU A 126 6.74 0.36 -22.23
CA LEU A 126 8.06 0.96 -22.41
C LEU A 126 9.13 -0.09 -22.20
N GLY A 127 9.90 -0.39 -23.26
CA GLY A 127 11.01 -1.33 -23.18
C GLY A 127 12.15 -0.79 -22.31
N ILE A 128 12.75 -1.63 -21.45
CA ILE A 128 13.91 -1.19 -20.64
C ILE A 128 15.08 -0.73 -21.51
N GLU A 129 15.12 -1.14 -22.76
CA GLU A 129 16.15 -0.76 -23.75
C GLU A 129 16.00 0.70 -24.18
N GLU A 130 14.80 1.24 -24.14
CA GLU A 130 14.48 2.62 -24.50
C GLU A 130 14.75 3.62 -23.36
N ILE A 131 14.94 3.12 -22.14
CA ILE A 131 15.11 3.98 -20.95
C ILE A 131 16.50 4.60 -20.97
N ASN A 132 16.51 5.91 -21.06
CA ASN A 132 17.71 6.74 -20.99
C ASN A 132 17.44 8.00 -20.17
N LYS A 133 18.48 8.81 -19.98
CA LYS A 133 18.39 10.03 -19.16
C LYS A 133 17.34 11.02 -19.69
N ASN A 134 17.28 11.21 -21.02
CA ASN A 134 16.35 12.17 -21.61
C ASN A 134 14.90 11.73 -21.41
N LYS A 135 14.58 10.46 -21.69
CA LYS A 135 13.24 9.91 -21.47
C LYS A 135 12.82 10.01 -20.01
N LEU A 136 13.75 9.80 -19.08
CA LEU A 136 13.44 9.95 -17.65
C LEU A 136 13.23 11.41 -17.24
N LEU A 137 13.95 12.35 -17.85
CA LEU A 137 13.69 13.78 -17.65
C LEU A 137 12.32 14.18 -18.17
N ASP A 138 11.88 13.63 -19.33
CA ASP A 138 10.54 13.89 -19.86
C ASP A 138 9.45 13.35 -18.95
N ILE A 139 9.61 12.13 -18.40
CA ILE A 139 8.71 11.58 -17.40
C ILE A 139 8.64 12.48 -16.16
N ASN A 140 9.78 12.99 -15.69
CA ASN A 140 9.82 13.87 -14.53
C ASN A 140 9.16 15.24 -14.76
N ARG A 141 8.96 15.68 -15.99
CA ARG A 141 8.16 16.88 -16.28
C ARG A 141 6.69 16.76 -15.90
N LEU A 142 6.20 15.53 -15.75
CA LEU A 142 4.84 15.26 -15.25
C LEU A 142 4.71 15.51 -13.74
N SER A 143 5.82 15.70 -13.02
CA SER A 143 5.80 15.99 -11.58
C SER A 143 5.24 17.40 -11.27
N PRO A 144 4.72 17.68 -10.06
CA PRO A 144 4.82 16.82 -8.86
C PRO A 144 3.82 15.66 -8.87
N PHE A 145 4.30 14.48 -8.48
CA PHE A 145 3.46 13.31 -8.32
C PHE A 145 2.76 13.30 -6.96
N GLY A 146 1.54 12.80 -6.91
CA GLY A 146 0.71 12.75 -5.71
C GLY A 146 -0.56 11.92 -5.90
N LEU A 147 -1.59 12.22 -5.12
CA LEU A 147 -2.82 11.42 -5.07
C LEU A 147 -3.53 11.35 -6.42
N ASP A 148 -3.71 12.50 -7.09
CA ASP A 148 -4.45 12.62 -8.37
C ASP A 148 -3.51 12.65 -9.59
N ASN A 149 -2.19 12.58 -9.38
CA ASN A 149 -1.17 12.50 -10.41
C ASN A 149 -0.11 11.49 -9.99
N GLN A 150 -0.38 10.22 -10.19
CA GLN A 150 0.51 9.14 -9.76
C GLN A 150 1.77 9.03 -10.64
N GLU A 151 2.87 8.51 -10.05
CA GLU A 151 4.05 8.13 -10.85
C GLU A 151 3.61 7.14 -11.93
N PRO A 152 3.95 7.34 -13.22
CA PRO A 152 3.53 6.44 -14.27
C PRO A 152 4.15 5.05 -14.12
N ASN A 153 3.33 4.04 -14.36
CA ASN A 153 3.71 2.64 -14.38
C ASN A 153 3.85 2.15 -15.81
N PHE A 154 5.00 1.59 -16.11
CA PHE A 154 5.30 1.02 -17.41
C PHE A 154 5.37 -0.51 -17.33
N ILE A 155 5.05 -1.16 -18.45
CA ILE A 155 5.17 -2.61 -18.57
C ILE A 155 6.19 -2.97 -19.65
N ASP A 156 7.00 -4.01 -19.38
CA ASP A 156 7.89 -4.62 -20.38
C ASP A 156 7.93 -6.15 -20.19
N THR A 157 8.20 -6.87 -21.26
CA THR A 157 8.20 -8.34 -21.31
C THR A 157 9.55 -8.91 -21.73
N GLY A 158 9.76 -10.18 -21.48
CA GLY A 158 11.00 -10.86 -21.85
C GLY A 158 12.19 -10.55 -20.94
N ILE A 159 11.93 -10.04 -19.77
CA ILE A 159 12.91 -9.61 -18.77
C ILE A 159 13.47 -10.82 -18.00
N LYS A 160 14.78 -10.85 -17.79
CA LYS A 160 15.43 -11.82 -16.92
C LYS A 160 16.02 -11.12 -15.70
N PHE A 161 15.77 -11.67 -14.51
CA PHE A 161 16.54 -11.31 -13.31
C PHE A 161 17.92 -11.95 -13.39
N VAL A 162 18.97 -11.15 -13.31
CA VAL A 162 20.35 -11.64 -13.48
C VAL A 162 21.04 -11.83 -12.15
N ASN A 163 20.98 -10.81 -11.30
CA ASN A 163 21.54 -10.83 -9.96
C ASN A 163 20.62 -10.07 -9.02
N PHE A 164 20.32 -10.65 -7.88
CA PHE A 164 19.50 -9.98 -6.88
C PHE A 164 19.83 -10.45 -5.46
N THR A 165 19.64 -9.55 -4.52
CA THR A 165 19.69 -9.83 -3.09
C THR A 165 18.38 -9.45 -2.45
N LYS A 166 17.93 -10.24 -1.50
CA LYS A 166 16.76 -9.90 -0.68
C LYS A 166 17.19 -9.14 0.56
N PHE A 167 16.36 -8.23 1.03
CA PHE A 167 16.65 -7.42 2.21
C PHE A 167 15.37 -7.06 2.98
N GLY A 168 15.55 -6.43 4.16
CA GLY A 168 14.45 -6.09 5.06
C GLY A 168 14.00 -7.28 5.92
N VAL A 169 13.09 -7.01 6.85
CA VAL A 169 12.54 -8.05 7.74
C VAL A 169 11.90 -9.15 6.92
N ASN A 170 12.23 -10.41 7.20
CA ASN A 170 11.77 -11.61 6.50
C ASN A 170 12.05 -11.59 4.98
N ASN A 171 13.15 -10.93 4.56
CA ASN A 171 13.55 -10.89 3.14
C ASN A 171 12.44 -10.40 2.19
N ARG A 172 11.60 -9.48 2.66
CA ARG A 172 10.39 -9.05 1.95
C ARG A 172 10.64 -8.14 0.75
N HIS A 173 11.82 -7.56 0.65
CA HIS A 173 12.23 -6.69 -0.45
C HIS A 173 13.33 -7.36 -1.27
N PHE A 174 13.54 -6.88 -2.48
CA PHE A 174 14.73 -7.27 -3.27
C PHE A 174 15.34 -6.05 -3.97
N LYS A 175 16.61 -6.16 -4.27
CA LYS A 175 17.36 -5.27 -5.16
C LYS A 175 18.30 -6.09 -6.03
N GLY A 176 18.62 -5.60 -7.20
CA GLY A 176 19.52 -6.31 -8.12
C GLY A 176 19.52 -5.72 -9.51
N TYR A 177 19.71 -6.59 -10.48
CA TYR A 177 19.76 -6.23 -11.88
C TYR A 177 18.82 -7.12 -12.70
N ILE A 178 18.23 -6.51 -13.72
CA ILE A 178 17.49 -7.21 -14.77
C ILE A 178 18.18 -7.01 -16.11
N ARG A 179 17.91 -7.91 -17.04
CA ARG A 179 18.45 -7.88 -18.40
C ARG A 179 17.35 -8.16 -19.43
N LYS A 180 17.41 -7.43 -20.53
CA LYS A 180 16.74 -7.75 -21.79
C LYS A 180 17.74 -7.50 -22.91
N ASN A 181 17.99 -8.50 -23.75
CA ASN A 181 19.06 -8.50 -24.75
C ASN A 181 20.41 -8.08 -24.14
N SER A 182 21.02 -7.02 -24.64
CA SER A 182 22.29 -6.46 -24.13
C SER A 182 22.11 -5.44 -23.01
N ARG A 183 20.86 -4.98 -22.75
CA ARG A 183 20.58 -3.93 -21.75
C ARG A 183 20.51 -4.52 -20.35
N PHE A 184 21.32 -3.95 -19.43
CA PHE A 184 21.26 -4.19 -17.99
C PHE A 184 20.79 -2.92 -17.29
N ILE A 185 19.93 -3.08 -16.28
CA ILE A 185 19.44 -1.96 -15.48
C ILE A 185 19.21 -2.39 -14.03
N SER A 186 19.50 -1.50 -13.09
CA SER A 186 19.30 -1.79 -11.67
C SER A 186 17.81 -1.73 -11.31
N VAL A 187 17.39 -2.59 -10.37
CA VAL A 187 16.01 -2.67 -9.91
C VAL A 187 15.92 -2.77 -8.41
N ILE A 188 14.81 -2.24 -7.90
CA ILE A 188 14.39 -2.44 -6.52
C ILE A 188 12.91 -2.82 -6.49
N GLY A 189 12.56 -3.83 -5.70
CA GLY A 189 11.17 -4.26 -5.50
C GLY A 189 10.83 -4.31 -4.02
N TYR A 190 9.90 -3.48 -3.60
CA TYR A 190 9.42 -3.46 -2.23
C TYR A 190 8.25 -4.44 -2.05
N ASN A 191 8.29 -5.25 -0.98
CA ASN A 191 7.30 -6.28 -0.64
C ASN A 191 7.13 -7.40 -1.70
N LEU A 192 8.06 -7.53 -2.64
CA LEU A 192 8.04 -8.51 -3.73
C LEU A 192 9.08 -9.63 -3.56
N GLY A 193 9.85 -9.62 -2.47
CA GLY A 193 10.91 -10.61 -2.25
C GLY A 193 10.39 -12.06 -2.19
N HIS A 194 9.14 -12.27 -1.79
CA HIS A 194 8.51 -13.60 -1.77
C HIS A 194 8.25 -14.17 -3.18
N LYS A 195 8.03 -13.32 -4.20
CA LYS A 195 7.83 -13.73 -5.60
C LYS A 195 9.12 -14.22 -6.26
N LEU A 196 10.30 -13.70 -5.87
CA LEU A 196 11.58 -14.13 -6.44
C LEU A 196 12.08 -15.41 -5.78
N LYS A 197 12.23 -16.46 -6.60
CA LYS A 197 12.85 -17.74 -6.21
C LYS A 197 14.14 -17.94 -7.00
N LEU A 198 15.21 -18.36 -6.36
CA LEU A 198 16.52 -18.60 -6.98
C LEU A 198 16.45 -19.56 -8.17
N LYS A 199 15.54 -20.53 -8.16
CA LYS A 199 15.34 -21.51 -9.25
C LYS A 199 14.83 -20.89 -10.57
N ASN A 200 14.40 -19.62 -10.58
CA ASN A 200 13.74 -18.98 -11.72
C ASN A 200 14.64 -17.95 -12.44
N ILE A 201 15.95 -17.96 -12.25
CA ILE A 201 16.90 -16.98 -12.83
C ILE A 201 16.86 -16.95 -14.37
N ASN A 202 16.55 -18.08 -15.01
CA ASN A 202 16.47 -18.15 -16.49
C ASN A 202 15.07 -17.92 -17.07
N LYS A 203 14.06 -17.73 -16.23
CA LYS A 203 12.70 -17.44 -16.67
C LYS A 203 12.64 -16.02 -17.24
N LYS A 204 11.85 -15.85 -18.30
CA LYS A 204 11.47 -14.53 -18.79
C LYS A 204 10.22 -14.07 -18.06
N TYR A 205 10.25 -12.84 -17.62
CA TYR A 205 9.18 -12.19 -16.86
C TYR A 205 8.58 -11.05 -17.65
N GLU A 206 7.32 -10.78 -17.38
CA GLU A 206 6.70 -9.49 -17.58
C GLU A 206 6.84 -8.69 -16.29
N ILE A 207 7.29 -7.45 -16.37
CA ILE A 207 7.47 -6.58 -15.21
C ILE A 207 6.68 -5.29 -15.37
N VAL A 208 6.08 -4.83 -14.28
CA VAL A 208 5.53 -3.48 -14.16
C VAL A 208 6.44 -2.65 -13.28
N TYR A 209 6.82 -1.48 -13.75
CA TYR A 209 7.84 -0.66 -13.09
C TYR A 209 7.65 0.83 -13.33
N THR A 210 8.25 1.64 -12.45
CA THR A 210 8.44 3.08 -12.61
C THR A 210 9.94 3.38 -12.65
N PRO A 211 10.48 4.02 -13.68
CA PRO A 211 11.88 4.41 -13.73
C PRO A 211 12.12 5.65 -12.87
N VAL A 212 13.20 5.66 -12.12
CA VAL A 212 13.56 6.78 -11.23
C VAL A 212 15.04 7.10 -11.32
N PHE A 213 15.40 8.34 -11.04
CA PHE A 213 16.78 8.70 -10.78
C PHE A 213 17.18 8.27 -9.38
N LYS A 214 18.34 7.64 -9.27
CA LYS A 214 18.99 7.28 -8.01
C LYS A 214 20.33 8.00 -7.91
N SER A 215 20.49 8.79 -6.88
CA SER A 215 21.77 9.41 -6.56
C SER A 215 22.62 8.45 -5.71
N VAL A 216 23.86 8.26 -6.13
CA VAL A 216 24.89 7.55 -5.35
C VAL A 216 26.13 8.43 -5.35
N ARG A 217 26.44 9.04 -4.21
CA ARG A 217 27.44 10.13 -4.09
C ARG A 217 27.08 11.27 -5.06
N THR A 218 27.96 11.56 -6.04
CA THR A 218 27.79 12.61 -7.06
C THR A 218 27.14 12.09 -8.35
N ASP A 219 27.03 10.78 -8.53
CA ASP A 219 26.58 10.17 -9.76
C ASP A 219 25.07 9.90 -9.74
N LEU A 220 24.45 10.11 -10.89
CA LEU A 220 23.01 9.90 -11.10
C LEU A 220 22.80 8.67 -12.00
N PHE A 221 22.19 7.65 -11.44
CA PHE A 221 21.88 6.40 -12.13
C PHE A 221 20.37 6.26 -12.34
N ILE A 222 20.00 5.42 -13.30
CA ILE A 222 18.60 5.02 -13.49
C ILE A 222 18.37 3.71 -12.75
N GLU A 223 17.36 3.67 -11.90
CA GLU A 223 16.88 2.46 -11.22
C GLU A 223 15.39 2.27 -11.51
N LEU A 224 14.94 1.03 -11.68
CA LEU A 224 13.51 0.74 -11.83
C LEU A 224 12.92 0.32 -10.49
N LYS A 225 11.90 1.05 -10.03
CA LYS A 225 11.04 0.59 -8.93
C LYS A 225 10.05 -0.43 -9.49
N VAL A 226 10.31 -1.72 -9.28
CA VAL A 226 9.39 -2.78 -9.70
C VAL A 226 8.14 -2.75 -8.83
N LYS A 227 6.98 -2.65 -9.47
CA LYS A 227 5.66 -2.62 -8.82
C LYS A 227 5.07 -4.03 -8.75
N ASP A 228 5.24 -4.82 -9.82
CA ASP A 228 4.87 -6.23 -9.88
C ASP A 228 5.60 -6.96 -11.02
N PHE A 229 5.52 -8.31 -11.01
CA PHE A 229 6.02 -9.16 -12.10
C PHE A 229 5.40 -10.56 -12.03
N ASN A 230 5.32 -11.26 -13.16
CA ASN A 230 4.75 -12.61 -13.30
C ASN A 230 5.57 -13.49 -14.28
#